data_95e4a3c4ba0b48bc3ec4978e6bb19595
#
_entry.id   95e4a3c4ba0b48bc3ec4978e6bb19595
#
_cell.length_a   1.000
_cell.length_b   1.000
_cell.length_c   1.000
_cell.angle_alpha   90.00
_cell.angle_beta   90.00
_cell.angle_gamma   90.00
#
_symmetry.space_group_name_H-M   'P 1'
#
loop_
_entity.id
_entity.type
_entity.pdbx_description
1 polymer ?
#
loop_
_entity_poly.entity_id
_entity_poly.type
_entity_poly.pdbx_seq_one_letter_code
_entity_poly.pdbx_strand_id
1 'polypeptide(L)'
;MEKDIIAILSESSVHFSRRQRAVADYICEHPDMAAFMTAELLAASVGVSESTVVRFALELGFNGYPDMRRSVQQLLRSKISPNTHSGTEEPEKDYTVQFKCTVENYSRAVAALAEGDNPQHFDAAVKQLQKAGRVFILGESGGEAAARYLWQGLNLTRDGVLLVKGDPYEQMLHIGAGDALLYICPAGALSLGAARYAHDSGAAVIVVAADDVLNDAAFADSFLFCGKNPAAGDELSLTAYAAAGAMLSVFAEEVKGAAKKTEKIRQEYEKNDHR
;
A
#
# COMPACT_ATOMS: atom_id res chain seq x y z
N MET A 1 -13.63 28.24 16.28
CA MET A 1 -14.57 27.72 15.25
C MET A 1 -13.73 27.03 14.19
N GLU A 2 -13.87 25.75 14.09
CA GLU A 2 -13.23 24.95 13.06
C GLU A 2 -13.89 25.26 11.72
N LYS A 3 -13.10 25.63 10.71
CA LYS A 3 -13.63 26.03 9.40
C LYS A 3 -13.69 24.79 8.52
N ASP A 4 -14.90 24.34 8.21
CA ASP A 4 -15.09 23.30 7.20
C ASP A 4 -14.87 23.88 5.80
N ILE A 5 -13.76 23.52 5.19
CA ILE A 5 -13.36 24.05 3.89
C ILE A 5 -14.37 23.68 2.79
N ILE A 6 -14.98 22.49 2.81
CA ILE A 6 -15.98 22.12 1.78
C ILE A 6 -17.25 22.93 1.93
N ALA A 7 -17.70 23.17 3.17
CA ALA A 7 -18.83 24.06 3.41
C ALA A 7 -18.55 25.48 2.87
N ILE A 8 -17.34 26.01 3.14
CA ILE A 8 -16.93 27.34 2.62
C ILE A 8 -16.88 27.36 1.10
N LEU A 9 -16.32 26.32 0.45
CA LEU A 9 -16.20 26.25 -1.00
C LEU A 9 -17.57 26.03 -1.71
N SER A 10 -18.53 25.46 -1.00
CA SER A 10 -19.90 25.20 -1.50
C SER A 10 -20.86 26.37 -1.29
N GLU A 11 -20.50 27.35 -0.46
CA GLU A 11 -21.33 28.55 -0.26
C GLU A 11 -21.39 29.41 -1.52
N SER A 12 -22.59 29.59 -2.04
CA SER A 12 -22.87 30.39 -3.25
C SER A 12 -22.57 31.89 -3.11
N SER A 13 -22.24 32.36 -1.90
CA SER A 13 -21.92 33.75 -1.58
C SER A 13 -20.45 34.13 -1.91
N VAL A 14 -19.56 33.16 -2.12
CA VAL A 14 -18.14 33.40 -2.36
C VAL A 14 -17.88 33.55 -3.86
N HIS A 15 -17.54 34.76 -4.30
CA HIS A 15 -17.18 35.03 -5.69
C HIS A 15 -15.68 34.73 -5.93
N PHE A 16 -15.41 33.62 -6.58
CA PHE A 16 -14.05 33.26 -6.99
C PHE A 16 -13.68 33.83 -8.36
N SER A 17 -12.49 34.36 -8.51
CA SER A 17 -11.90 34.59 -9.83
C SER A 17 -11.72 33.25 -10.57
N ARG A 18 -11.56 33.28 -11.91
CA ARG A 18 -11.36 32.06 -12.71
C ARG A 18 -10.22 31.18 -12.20
N ARG A 19 -9.12 31.80 -11.74
CA ARG A 19 -7.95 31.08 -11.20
C ARG A 19 -8.23 30.47 -9.83
N GLN A 20 -8.94 31.18 -8.96
CA GLN A 20 -9.35 30.68 -7.67
C GLN A 20 -10.38 29.57 -7.78
N ARG A 21 -11.28 29.66 -8.75
CA ARG A 21 -12.24 28.61 -9.03
C ARG A 21 -11.53 27.30 -9.40
N ALA A 22 -10.50 27.35 -10.26
CA ALA A 22 -9.71 26.16 -10.58
C ALA A 22 -9.05 25.52 -9.35
N VAL A 23 -8.57 26.32 -8.37
CA VAL A 23 -8.05 25.79 -7.10
C VAL A 23 -9.16 25.17 -6.25
N ALA A 24 -10.31 25.84 -6.16
CA ALA A 24 -11.47 25.35 -5.41
C ALA A 24 -11.99 24.02 -5.97
N ASP A 25 -12.20 23.96 -7.28
CA ASP A 25 -12.69 22.78 -7.99
C ASP A 25 -11.74 21.59 -7.79
N TYR A 26 -10.43 21.81 -7.94
CA TYR A 26 -9.42 20.77 -7.71
C TYR A 26 -9.46 20.22 -6.26
N ILE A 27 -9.58 21.11 -5.26
CA ILE A 27 -9.68 20.68 -3.84
C ILE A 27 -10.97 19.88 -3.60
N CYS A 28 -12.07 20.24 -4.26
CA CYS A 28 -13.35 19.53 -4.14
C CYS A 28 -13.32 18.16 -4.85
N GLU A 29 -12.70 18.08 -6.01
CA GLU A 29 -12.62 16.87 -6.82
C GLU A 29 -11.56 15.88 -6.31
N HIS A 30 -10.44 16.41 -5.78
CA HIS A 30 -9.28 15.64 -5.32
C HIS A 30 -8.82 16.03 -3.91
N PRO A 31 -9.70 15.96 -2.89
CA PRO A 31 -9.36 16.39 -1.53
C PRO A 31 -8.24 15.55 -0.91
N ASP A 32 -8.16 14.28 -1.26
CA ASP A 32 -7.12 13.33 -0.88
C ASP A 32 -5.73 13.79 -1.37
N MET A 33 -5.63 14.18 -2.63
CA MET A 33 -4.38 14.72 -3.19
C MET A 33 -4.04 16.08 -2.59
N ALA A 34 -5.00 17.01 -2.56
CA ALA A 34 -4.80 18.37 -2.05
C ALA A 34 -4.33 18.42 -0.59
N ALA A 35 -4.75 17.45 0.24
CA ALA A 35 -4.34 17.35 1.65
C ALA A 35 -2.82 17.17 1.84
N PHE A 36 -2.12 16.61 0.86
CA PHE A 36 -0.69 16.30 0.97
C PHE A 36 0.20 17.15 0.06
N MET A 37 -0.39 17.89 -0.88
CA MET A 37 0.35 18.75 -1.79
C MET A 37 0.96 19.96 -1.08
N THR A 38 2.10 20.45 -1.59
CA THR A 38 2.61 21.80 -1.29
C THR A 38 1.81 22.83 -2.09
N ALA A 39 1.91 24.11 -1.70
CA ALA A 39 1.27 25.19 -2.46
C ALA A 39 1.78 25.24 -3.91
N GLU A 40 3.07 24.96 -4.10
CA GLU A 40 3.71 24.89 -5.42
C GLU A 40 3.14 23.75 -6.27
N LEU A 41 3.03 22.54 -5.70
CA LEU A 41 2.48 21.37 -6.41
C LEU A 41 1.00 21.58 -6.78
N LEU A 42 0.20 22.11 -5.86
CA LEU A 42 -1.21 22.43 -6.16
C LEU A 42 -1.31 23.50 -7.25
N ALA A 43 -0.48 24.54 -7.19
CA ALA A 43 -0.44 25.59 -8.19
C ALA A 43 -0.09 25.04 -9.59
N ALA A 44 0.91 24.15 -9.65
CA ALA A 44 1.30 23.48 -10.90
C ALA A 44 0.18 22.60 -11.46
N SER A 45 -0.52 21.85 -10.60
CA SER A 45 -1.60 20.94 -11.02
C SER A 45 -2.80 21.66 -11.63
N VAL A 46 -3.09 22.91 -11.19
CA VAL A 46 -4.21 23.71 -11.68
C VAL A 46 -3.81 24.84 -12.65
N GLY A 47 -2.51 24.97 -12.96
CA GLY A 47 -2.00 25.96 -13.90
C GLY A 47 -2.07 27.41 -13.41
N VAL A 48 -1.84 27.63 -12.10
CA VAL A 48 -1.80 28.96 -11.48
C VAL A 48 -0.44 29.20 -10.80
N SER A 49 -0.20 30.43 -10.29
CA SER A 49 0.99 30.69 -9.49
C SER A 49 0.81 30.25 -8.03
N GLU A 50 1.89 29.87 -7.34
CA GLU A 50 1.88 29.56 -5.91
C GLU A 50 1.29 30.71 -5.07
N SER A 51 1.62 31.96 -5.42
CA SER A 51 1.05 33.14 -4.77
C SER A 51 -0.47 33.24 -4.91
N THR A 52 -1.05 32.68 -5.98
CA THR A 52 -2.51 32.57 -6.14
C THR A 52 -3.10 31.59 -5.14
N VAL A 53 -2.47 30.44 -4.94
CA VAL A 53 -2.90 29.42 -3.95
C VAL A 53 -2.80 29.95 -2.54
N VAL A 54 -1.70 30.63 -2.18
CA VAL A 54 -1.52 31.23 -0.85
C VAL A 54 -2.59 32.31 -0.61
N ARG A 55 -2.82 33.19 -1.59
CA ARG A 55 -3.83 34.26 -1.50
C ARG A 55 -5.24 33.70 -1.38
N PHE A 56 -5.55 32.65 -2.13
CA PHE A 56 -6.82 31.93 -2.04
C PHE A 56 -7.09 31.43 -0.61
N ALA A 57 -6.08 30.83 0.04
CA ALA A 57 -6.20 30.38 1.43
C ALA A 57 -6.47 31.56 2.40
N LEU A 58 -5.79 32.69 2.22
CA LEU A 58 -6.00 33.89 3.04
C LEU A 58 -7.41 34.50 2.84
N GLU A 59 -7.90 34.56 1.61
CA GLU A 59 -9.25 35.08 1.29
C GLU A 59 -10.36 34.19 1.85
N LEU A 60 -10.15 32.87 1.97
CA LEU A 60 -11.04 31.95 2.66
C LEU A 60 -10.93 32.08 4.20
N GLY A 61 -10.06 32.98 4.68
CA GLY A 61 -9.90 33.29 6.10
C GLY A 61 -9.02 32.30 6.86
N PHE A 62 -8.19 31.52 6.17
CA PHE A 62 -7.12 30.73 6.78
C PHE A 62 -5.87 31.60 7.00
N ASN A 63 -4.98 31.17 7.91
CA ASN A 63 -3.70 31.85 8.15
C ASN A 63 -2.62 31.53 7.09
N GLY A 64 -3.04 31.11 5.89
CA GLY A 64 -2.21 30.72 4.76
C GLY A 64 -2.47 29.28 4.31
N TYR A 65 -1.75 28.87 3.28
CA TYR A 65 -1.92 27.55 2.68
C TYR A 65 -1.71 26.37 3.65
N PRO A 66 -0.71 26.35 4.56
CA PRO A 66 -0.56 25.25 5.52
C PRO A 66 -1.75 25.09 6.47
N ASP A 67 -2.44 26.17 6.79
CA ASP A 67 -3.62 26.16 7.64
C ASP A 67 -4.84 25.62 6.88
N MET A 68 -5.03 26.09 5.64
CA MET A 68 -6.05 25.56 4.73
C MET A 68 -5.84 24.04 4.46
N ARG A 69 -4.61 23.62 4.19
CA ARG A 69 -4.27 22.21 3.98
C ARG A 69 -4.62 21.34 5.20
N ARG A 70 -4.35 21.83 6.42
CA ARG A 70 -4.77 21.13 7.66
C ARG A 70 -6.28 20.95 7.74
N SER A 71 -7.08 21.94 7.32
CA SER A 71 -8.53 21.81 7.27
C SER A 71 -8.98 20.74 6.27
N VAL A 72 -8.32 20.62 5.10
CA VAL A 72 -8.57 19.53 4.15
C VAL A 72 -8.22 18.16 4.77
N GLN A 73 -7.09 18.07 5.46
CA GLN A 73 -6.69 16.85 6.18
C GLN A 73 -7.69 16.45 7.27
N GLN A 74 -8.21 17.41 8.02
CA GLN A 74 -9.23 17.18 9.05
C GLN A 74 -10.54 16.68 8.43
N LEU A 75 -10.95 17.27 7.30
CA LEU A 75 -12.11 16.79 6.54
C LEU A 75 -11.97 15.33 6.11
N LEU A 76 -10.80 14.95 5.59
CA LEU A 76 -10.55 13.55 5.24
C LEU A 76 -10.63 12.64 6.46
N ARG A 77 -10.03 13.07 7.57
CA ARG A 77 -10.13 12.33 8.84
C ARG A 77 -11.57 12.19 9.33
N SER A 78 -12.41 13.22 9.19
CA SER A 78 -13.82 13.16 9.58
C SER A 78 -14.66 12.27 8.66
N LYS A 79 -14.30 12.15 7.38
CA LYS A 79 -14.94 11.21 6.44
C LYS A 79 -14.54 9.76 6.71
N ILE A 80 -13.33 9.54 7.21
CA ILE A 80 -12.82 8.22 7.63
C ILE A 80 -13.37 7.84 9.01
N SER A 81 -13.75 8.84 9.84
CA SER A 81 -14.33 8.63 11.17
C SER A 81 -15.62 9.46 11.31
N PRO A 82 -16.80 8.90 11.04
CA PRO A 82 -18.06 9.66 10.98
C PRO A 82 -18.62 10.14 12.33
N ASN A 83 -17.81 10.23 13.40
CA ASN A 83 -18.26 10.74 14.69
C ASN A 83 -17.15 11.50 15.43
N THR A 84 -17.07 12.81 15.19
CA THR A 84 -16.60 13.76 16.23
C THR A 84 -17.43 15.03 16.14
N HIS A 85 -18.44 15.10 17.00
CA HIS A 85 -19.20 16.32 17.27
C HIS A 85 -18.29 17.35 17.96
N SER A 86 -18.39 18.58 17.49
CA SER A 86 -17.85 19.79 18.13
C SER A 86 -18.49 19.99 19.51
N GLY A 87 -17.69 19.84 20.55
CA GLY A 87 -18.05 20.19 21.92
C GLY A 87 -16.77 20.28 22.76
N THR A 88 -16.64 21.38 23.47
CA THR A 88 -15.55 21.78 24.35
C THR A 88 -15.48 20.94 25.63
N GLU A 89 -15.13 19.70 25.50
CA GLU A 89 -14.54 18.75 26.44
C GLU A 89 -13.98 17.66 25.53
N GLU A 90 -12.70 17.26 25.67
CA GLU A 90 -12.21 16.12 24.91
C GLU A 90 -13.10 14.92 25.30
N PRO A 91 -13.98 14.42 24.41
CA PRO A 91 -14.79 13.26 24.76
C PRO A 91 -13.80 12.12 24.97
N GLU A 92 -13.99 11.39 26.05
CA GLU A 92 -13.28 10.13 26.30
C GLU A 92 -13.34 9.31 25.00
N LYS A 93 -12.18 9.13 24.36
CA LYS A 93 -12.09 8.51 23.03
C LYS A 93 -12.63 7.10 23.16
N ASP A 94 -13.78 6.83 22.58
CA ASP A 94 -14.32 5.47 22.54
C ASP A 94 -13.51 4.62 21.52
N TYR A 95 -12.44 4.05 22.01
CA TYR A 95 -11.57 3.15 21.23
C TYR A 95 -12.31 1.92 20.70
N THR A 96 -13.47 1.58 21.27
CA THR A 96 -14.31 0.46 20.80
C THR A 96 -14.92 0.77 19.44
N VAL A 97 -15.41 1.98 19.24
CA VAL A 97 -15.94 2.45 17.95
C VAL A 97 -14.82 2.53 16.92
N GLN A 98 -13.68 3.14 17.30
CA GLN A 98 -12.52 3.22 16.42
C GLN A 98 -12.04 1.83 15.98
N PHE A 99 -11.94 0.88 16.91
CA PHE A 99 -11.56 -0.50 16.61
C PHE A 99 -12.50 -1.17 15.62
N LYS A 100 -13.84 -1.05 15.83
CA LYS A 100 -14.83 -1.64 14.91
C LYS A 100 -14.71 -1.06 13.51
N CYS A 101 -14.68 0.28 13.38
CA CYS A 101 -14.52 0.94 12.09
C CYS A 101 -13.23 0.52 11.36
N THR A 102 -12.12 0.41 12.09
CA THR A 102 -10.83 -0.02 11.52
C THR A 102 -10.92 -1.45 11.01
N VAL A 103 -11.49 -2.37 11.81
CA VAL A 103 -11.66 -3.78 11.40
C VAL A 103 -12.59 -3.91 10.19
N GLU A 104 -13.67 -3.14 10.13
CA GLU A 104 -14.59 -3.12 8.98
C GLU A 104 -13.92 -2.60 7.71
N ASN A 105 -13.08 -1.55 7.82
CA ASN A 105 -12.31 -1.03 6.70
C ASN A 105 -11.32 -2.07 6.19
N TYR A 106 -10.56 -2.69 7.09
CA TYR A 106 -9.61 -3.75 6.75
C TYR A 106 -10.29 -4.95 6.10
N SER A 107 -11.45 -5.36 6.62
CA SER A 107 -12.23 -6.46 6.06
C SER A 107 -12.66 -6.17 4.62
N ARG A 108 -13.11 -4.94 4.34
CA ARG A 108 -13.48 -4.52 2.98
C ARG A 108 -12.26 -4.49 2.04
N ALA A 109 -11.14 -3.94 2.51
CA ALA A 109 -9.92 -3.90 1.72
C ALA A 109 -9.40 -5.30 1.36
N VAL A 110 -9.42 -6.24 2.32
CA VAL A 110 -9.04 -7.64 2.07
C VAL A 110 -10.03 -8.34 1.14
N ALA A 111 -11.35 -8.09 1.29
CA ALA A 111 -12.36 -8.67 0.40
C ALA A 111 -12.17 -8.22 -1.06
N ALA A 112 -11.76 -6.98 -1.29
CA ALA A 112 -11.50 -6.43 -2.62
C ALA A 112 -10.35 -7.15 -3.37
N LEU A 113 -9.46 -7.88 -2.67
CA LEU A 113 -8.45 -8.71 -3.32
C LEU A 113 -9.04 -9.83 -4.20
N ALA A 114 -10.25 -10.24 -3.94
CA ALA A 114 -10.93 -11.29 -4.72
C ALA A 114 -11.72 -10.74 -5.92
N GLU A 115 -11.69 -9.42 -6.14
CA GLU A 115 -12.45 -8.74 -7.19
C GLU A 115 -11.60 -8.50 -8.45
N GLY A 116 -12.28 -8.17 -9.56
CA GLY A 116 -11.65 -7.81 -10.83
C GLY A 116 -10.80 -8.95 -11.41
N ASP A 117 -9.63 -8.61 -11.94
CA ASP A 117 -8.70 -9.54 -12.59
C ASP A 117 -7.69 -10.18 -11.63
N ASN A 118 -7.73 -9.81 -10.33
CA ASN A 118 -6.82 -10.36 -9.31
C ASN A 118 -6.81 -11.89 -9.25
N PRO A 119 -7.94 -12.62 -9.33
CA PRO A 119 -7.93 -14.08 -9.30
C PRO A 119 -7.11 -14.71 -10.44
N GLN A 120 -7.16 -14.12 -11.64
CA GLN A 120 -6.39 -14.60 -12.80
C GLN A 120 -4.90 -14.31 -12.62
N HIS A 121 -4.55 -13.12 -12.15
CA HIS A 121 -3.18 -12.74 -11.82
C HIS A 121 -2.61 -13.58 -10.68
N PHE A 122 -3.43 -13.90 -9.68
CA PHE A 122 -3.05 -14.80 -8.59
C PHE A 122 -2.71 -16.21 -9.09
N ASP A 123 -3.56 -16.78 -9.93
CA ASP A 123 -3.32 -18.10 -10.53
C ASP A 123 -2.01 -18.12 -11.35
N ALA A 124 -1.79 -17.10 -12.18
CA ALA A 124 -0.57 -16.93 -12.94
C ALA A 124 0.66 -16.82 -12.03
N ALA A 125 0.60 -15.99 -10.99
CA ALA A 125 1.68 -15.78 -10.02
C ALA A 125 2.06 -17.10 -9.32
N VAL A 126 1.06 -17.86 -8.84
CA VAL A 126 1.28 -19.15 -8.18
C VAL A 126 1.95 -20.15 -9.13
N LYS A 127 1.51 -20.23 -10.39
CA LYS A 127 2.12 -21.10 -11.40
C LYS A 127 3.58 -20.72 -11.69
N GLN A 128 3.89 -19.42 -11.71
CA GLN A 128 5.26 -18.92 -11.87
C GLN A 128 6.12 -19.31 -10.67
N LEU A 129 5.63 -19.11 -9.44
CA LEU A 129 6.32 -19.53 -8.22
C LEU A 129 6.60 -21.03 -8.17
N GLN A 130 5.63 -21.86 -8.61
CA GLN A 130 5.80 -23.31 -8.64
C GLN A 130 6.87 -23.78 -9.65
N LYS A 131 6.96 -23.11 -10.80
CA LYS A 131 7.92 -23.45 -11.87
C LYS A 131 9.32 -22.94 -11.63
N ALA A 132 9.47 -21.86 -10.86
CA ALA A 132 10.76 -21.20 -10.66
C ALA A 132 11.76 -22.11 -9.94
N GLY A 133 13.00 -22.13 -10.40
CA GLY A 133 14.11 -22.81 -9.73
C GLY A 133 14.48 -22.10 -8.42
N ARG A 134 14.63 -20.79 -8.48
CA ARG A 134 14.81 -19.92 -7.30
C ARG A 134 13.71 -18.88 -7.25
N VAL A 135 13.32 -18.51 -6.04
CA VAL A 135 12.33 -17.44 -5.78
C VAL A 135 12.99 -16.38 -4.93
N PHE A 136 13.13 -15.19 -5.48
CA PHE A 136 13.57 -14.02 -4.76
C PHE A 136 12.32 -13.26 -4.27
N ILE A 137 12.31 -12.88 -3.00
CA ILE A 137 11.19 -12.14 -2.40
C ILE A 137 11.73 -10.83 -1.87
N LEU A 138 11.26 -9.73 -2.44
CA LEU A 138 11.62 -8.37 -2.08
C LEU A 138 10.38 -7.64 -1.55
N GLY A 139 10.46 -7.09 -0.35
CA GLY A 139 9.41 -6.26 0.25
C GLY A 139 9.93 -4.85 0.50
N GLU A 140 9.18 -3.84 0.04
CA GLU A 140 9.45 -2.42 0.24
C GLU A 140 8.16 -1.67 0.56
N SER A 141 8.26 -0.45 1.07
CA SER A 141 7.12 0.46 1.27
C SER A 141 5.94 -0.18 2.01
N GLY A 142 6.21 -0.89 3.12
CA GLY A 142 5.21 -1.60 3.92
C GLY A 142 4.99 -3.07 3.51
N GLY A 143 5.67 -3.56 2.49
CA GLY A 143 5.63 -4.95 2.03
C GLY A 143 6.57 -5.90 2.76
N GLU A 144 7.47 -5.40 3.61
CA GLU A 144 8.54 -6.18 4.26
C GLU A 144 8.00 -7.30 5.16
N ALA A 145 6.92 -7.02 5.89
CA ALA A 145 6.27 -8.00 6.76
C ALA A 145 5.63 -9.14 5.94
N ALA A 146 4.95 -8.81 4.85
CA ALA A 146 4.34 -9.76 3.94
C ALA A 146 5.41 -10.61 3.23
N ALA A 147 6.50 -9.98 2.77
CA ALA A 147 7.64 -10.66 2.16
C ALA A 147 8.30 -11.66 3.10
N ARG A 148 8.53 -11.25 4.36
CA ARG A 148 9.09 -12.14 5.40
C ARG A 148 8.16 -13.32 5.71
N TYR A 149 6.87 -13.05 5.86
CA TYR A 149 5.88 -14.08 6.14
C TYR A 149 5.84 -15.13 5.01
N LEU A 150 5.76 -14.68 3.78
CA LEU A 150 5.76 -15.57 2.62
C LEU A 150 7.05 -16.37 2.50
N TRP A 151 8.20 -15.71 2.70
CA TRP A 151 9.50 -16.38 2.70
C TRP A 151 9.58 -17.49 3.75
N GLN A 152 9.15 -17.23 4.99
CA GLN A 152 9.16 -18.23 6.06
C GLN A 152 8.35 -19.49 5.68
N GLY A 153 7.18 -19.31 5.08
CA GLY A 153 6.35 -20.42 4.65
C GLY A 153 6.94 -21.19 3.47
N LEU A 154 7.32 -20.50 2.40
CA LEU A 154 7.85 -21.14 1.20
C LEU A 154 9.20 -21.80 1.43
N ASN A 155 10.07 -21.22 2.26
CA ASN A 155 11.37 -21.78 2.60
C ASN A 155 11.27 -23.13 3.37
N LEU A 156 10.11 -23.43 3.96
CA LEU A 156 9.84 -24.75 4.54
C LEU A 156 9.49 -25.80 3.49
N THR A 157 9.00 -25.40 2.32
CA THR A 157 8.47 -26.30 1.31
C THR A 157 9.50 -26.71 0.26
N ARG A 158 10.49 -25.83 0.02
CA ARG A 158 11.47 -26.01 -1.05
C ARG A 158 12.76 -25.24 -0.80
N ASP A 159 13.83 -25.69 -1.41
CA ASP A 159 15.10 -24.97 -1.49
C ASP A 159 15.00 -23.79 -2.48
N GLY A 160 15.96 -22.88 -2.40
CA GLY A 160 16.10 -21.78 -3.37
C GLY A 160 15.15 -20.61 -3.16
N VAL A 161 14.55 -20.46 -1.96
CA VAL A 161 13.74 -19.30 -1.62
C VAL A 161 14.59 -18.29 -0.84
N LEU A 162 14.77 -17.10 -1.41
CA LEU A 162 15.65 -16.06 -0.89
C LEU A 162 14.85 -14.82 -0.51
N LEU A 163 15.00 -14.36 0.72
CA LEU A 163 14.50 -13.04 1.12
C LEU A 163 15.56 -11.99 0.84
N VAL A 164 15.27 -11.07 -0.07
CA VAL A 164 16.17 -9.96 -0.42
C VAL A 164 16.19 -8.94 0.72
N LYS A 165 17.41 -8.63 1.20
CA LYS A 165 17.63 -7.69 2.31
C LYS A 165 18.82 -6.80 1.97
N GLY A 166 18.66 -5.48 2.13
CA GLY A 166 19.69 -4.50 1.76
C GLY A 166 19.68 -4.21 0.27
N ASP A 167 20.86 -4.16 -0.38
CA ASP A 167 20.93 -3.84 -1.81
C ASP A 167 20.37 -4.99 -2.67
N PRO A 168 19.24 -4.77 -3.38
CA PRO A 168 18.64 -5.80 -4.19
C PRO A 168 19.50 -6.22 -5.38
N TYR A 169 20.31 -5.33 -5.95
CA TYR A 169 21.16 -5.62 -7.11
C TYR A 169 22.31 -6.56 -6.75
N GLU A 170 22.88 -6.41 -5.53
CA GLU A 170 23.92 -7.35 -5.05
C GLU A 170 23.32 -8.74 -4.83
N GLN A 171 22.16 -8.83 -4.19
CA GLN A 171 21.56 -10.11 -3.84
C GLN A 171 20.94 -10.84 -5.03
N MET A 172 20.52 -10.10 -6.05
CA MET A 172 19.95 -10.64 -7.28
C MET A 172 20.95 -10.66 -8.45
N LEU A 173 22.25 -10.48 -8.20
CA LEU A 173 23.30 -10.40 -9.24
C LEU A 173 23.23 -11.54 -10.28
N HIS A 174 22.81 -12.72 -9.86
CA HIS A 174 22.71 -13.92 -10.71
C HIS A 174 21.27 -14.36 -10.96
N ILE A 175 20.30 -13.45 -10.81
CA ILE A 175 18.91 -13.73 -11.18
C ILE A 175 18.81 -13.87 -12.71
N GLY A 176 17.99 -14.80 -13.19
CA GLY A 176 17.86 -15.01 -14.62
C GLY A 176 16.74 -15.96 -15.02
N ALA A 177 16.83 -16.48 -16.23
CA ALA A 177 15.81 -17.38 -16.78
C ALA A 177 15.61 -18.61 -15.89
N GLY A 178 14.37 -18.92 -15.59
CA GLY A 178 13.98 -20.00 -14.68
C GLY A 178 13.89 -19.59 -13.20
N ASP A 179 14.21 -18.33 -12.85
CA ASP A 179 13.97 -17.75 -11.53
C ASP A 179 12.67 -16.94 -11.51
N ALA A 180 12.21 -16.59 -10.32
CA ALA A 180 11.13 -15.62 -10.13
C ALA A 180 11.49 -14.56 -9.08
N LEU A 181 11.09 -13.33 -9.33
CA LEU A 181 11.04 -12.26 -8.33
C LEU A 181 9.60 -12.00 -7.94
N LEU A 182 9.31 -12.10 -6.66
CA LEU A 182 8.09 -11.58 -6.07
C LEU A 182 8.40 -10.26 -5.37
N TYR A 183 7.92 -9.16 -5.91
CA TYR A 183 8.12 -7.82 -5.42
C TYR A 183 6.84 -7.30 -4.76
N ILE A 184 6.88 -7.01 -3.47
CA ILE A 184 5.75 -6.57 -2.65
C ILE A 184 5.98 -5.12 -2.21
N CYS A 185 5.26 -4.18 -2.80
CA CYS A 185 5.40 -2.74 -2.54
C CYS A 185 4.01 -2.05 -2.43
N PRO A 186 3.22 -2.35 -1.40
CA PRO A 186 1.81 -1.95 -1.32
C PRO A 186 1.59 -0.43 -1.36
N ALA A 187 2.45 0.36 -0.74
CA ALA A 187 2.31 1.82 -0.70
C ALA A 187 2.96 2.54 -1.89
N GLY A 188 3.18 1.83 -2.99
CA GLY A 188 3.89 2.33 -4.17
C GLY A 188 5.40 2.09 -4.09
N ALA A 189 6.03 1.87 -5.22
CA ALA A 189 7.47 1.69 -5.31
C ALA A 189 8.17 3.03 -5.42
N LEU A 190 9.21 3.25 -4.63
CA LEU A 190 10.15 4.36 -4.85
C LEU A 190 10.85 4.21 -6.19
N SER A 191 11.07 2.96 -6.62
CA SER A 191 11.64 2.60 -7.91
C SER A 191 11.33 1.14 -8.24
N LEU A 192 10.83 0.88 -9.43
CA LEU A 192 10.71 -0.48 -9.97
C LEU A 192 12.03 -1.00 -10.58
N GLY A 193 13.16 -0.34 -10.32
CA GLY A 193 14.46 -0.68 -10.92
C GLY A 193 14.88 -2.11 -10.65
N ALA A 194 14.73 -2.60 -9.42
CA ALA A 194 15.06 -3.98 -9.05
C ALA A 194 14.16 -5.01 -9.77
N ALA A 195 12.87 -4.72 -9.90
CA ALA A 195 11.92 -5.56 -10.62
C ALA A 195 12.21 -5.56 -12.13
N ARG A 196 12.52 -4.40 -12.71
CA ARG A 196 12.92 -4.27 -14.11
C ARG A 196 14.22 -5.00 -14.41
N TYR A 197 15.20 -4.88 -13.51
CA TYR A 197 16.45 -5.63 -13.64
C TYR A 197 16.21 -7.15 -13.68
N ALA A 198 15.34 -7.67 -12.81
CA ALA A 198 14.99 -9.09 -12.80
C ALA A 198 14.31 -9.52 -14.12
N HIS A 199 13.34 -8.71 -14.60
CA HIS A 199 12.67 -8.94 -15.87
C HIS A 199 13.68 -8.95 -17.05
N ASP A 200 14.54 -7.94 -17.15
CA ASP A 200 15.52 -7.81 -18.23
C ASP A 200 16.57 -8.94 -18.19
N SER A 201 16.78 -9.54 -17.01
CA SER A 201 17.60 -10.74 -16.83
C SER A 201 16.88 -12.05 -17.20
N GLY A 202 15.60 -11.99 -17.57
CA GLY A 202 14.79 -13.13 -18.01
C GLY A 202 14.07 -13.90 -16.87
N ALA A 203 14.06 -13.37 -15.66
CA ALA A 203 13.28 -13.93 -14.56
C ALA A 203 11.79 -13.58 -14.69
N ALA A 204 10.92 -14.44 -14.20
CA ALA A 204 9.52 -14.11 -14.04
C ALA A 204 9.33 -13.06 -12.93
N VAL A 205 8.56 -12.00 -13.21
CA VAL A 205 8.33 -10.90 -12.25
C VAL A 205 6.87 -10.85 -11.85
N ILE A 206 6.63 -10.97 -10.56
CA ILE A 206 5.32 -10.86 -9.91
C ILE A 206 5.35 -9.61 -9.03
N VAL A 207 4.44 -8.68 -9.26
CA VAL A 207 4.33 -7.45 -8.46
C VAL A 207 3.04 -7.48 -7.65
N VAL A 208 3.13 -7.14 -6.37
CA VAL A 208 2.00 -6.92 -5.46
C VAL A 208 2.03 -5.47 -5.01
N ALA A 209 1.15 -4.63 -5.53
CA ALA A 209 1.17 -3.19 -5.30
C ALA A 209 -0.22 -2.54 -5.44
N ALA A 210 -0.31 -1.24 -5.13
CA ALA A 210 -1.49 -0.43 -5.39
C ALA A 210 -1.62 -0.07 -6.88
N ASP A 211 -2.78 0.47 -7.27
CA ASP A 211 -3.13 0.77 -8.67
C ASP A 211 -2.29 1.86 -9.33
N ASP A 212 -1.74 2.78 -8.56
CA ASP A 212 -0.84 3.84 -9.06
C ASP A 212 0.47 3.31 -9.66
N VAL A 213 0.87 2.10 -9.30
CA VAL A 213 2.08 1.43 -9.82
C VAL A 213 1.81 0.61 -11.09
N LEU A 214 0.55 0.34 -11.43
CA LEU A 214 0.16 -0.58 -12.50
C LEU A 214 0.77 -0.22 -13.86
N ASN A 215 0.74 1.05 -14.25
CA ASN A 215 1.27 1.48 -15.55
C ASN A 215 2.80 1.33 -15.61
N ASP A 216 3.49 1.60 -14.51
CA ASP A 216 4.96 1.49 -14.42
C ASP A 216 5.42 0.05 -14.34
N ALA A 217 4.56 -0.85 -13.82
CA ALA A 217 4.79 -2.28 -13.70
C ALA A 217 4.24 -3.11 -14.88
N ALA A 218 3.89 -2.49 -16.01
CA ALA A 218 3.34 -3.19 -17.18
C ALA A 218 4.27 -4.25 -17.81
N PHE A 219 5.54 -4.27 -17.43
CA PHE A 219 6.51 -5.31 -17.81
C PHE A 219 6.39 -6.59 -16.95
N ALA A 220 5.71 -6.54 -15.80
CA ALA A 220 5.57 -7.68 -14.91
C ALA A 220 4.70 -8.77 -15.54
N ASP A 221 5.07 -10.03 -15.33
CA ASP A 221 4.31 -11.18 -15.82
C ASP A 221 2.98 -11.39 -15.06
N SER A 222 2.93 -10.92 -13.82
CA SER A 222 1.72 -10.92 -13.00
C SER A 222 1.71 -9.69 -12.09
N PHE A 223 0.55 -9.05 -11.98
CA PHE A 223 0.34 -7.92 -11.11
C PHE A 223 -0.86 -8.19 -10.20
N LEU A 224 -0.62 -8.33 -8.88
CA LEU A 224 -1.68 -8.43 -7.90
C LEU A 224 -1.96 -7.05 -7.31
N PHE A 225 -3.14 -6.60 -7.53
CA PHE A 225 -3.64 -5.36 -6.98
C PHE A 225 -3.97 -5.51 -5.49
N CYS A 226 -3.37 -4.71 -4.63
CA CYS A 226 -3.58 -4.75 -3.18
C CYS A 226 -4.40 -3.57 -2.64
N GLY A 227 -4.93 -2.70 -3.51
CA GLY A 227 -5.81 -1.60 -3.13
C GLY A 227 -5.53 -0.33 -3.93
N LYS A 228 -6.46 0.63 -3.85
CA LYS A 228 -6.22 1.97 -4.38
C LYS A 228 -5.30 2.68 -3.40
N ASN A 229 -4.28 3.38 -3.91
CA ASN A 229 -3.40 4.15 -3.04
C ASN A 229 -4.24 5.21 -2.30
N PRO A 230 -4.71 4.95 -1.08
CA PRO A 230 -5.28 5.99 -0.27
C PRO A 230 -4.12 6.63 0.47
N ALA A 231 -4.23 7.89 0.75
CA ALA A 231 -3.31 8.59 1.63
C ALA A 231 -3.19 8.01 3.07
N ALA A 232 -3.60 6.77 3.30
CA ALA A 232 -3.65 6.07 4.57
C ALA A 232 -2.92 4.72 4.48
N GLY A 233 -1.64 4.72 4.87
CA GLY A 233 -0.65 3.69 4.65
C GLY A 233 -0.85 2.28 5.20
N ASP A 234 -1.67 2.04 6.22
CA ASP A 234 -1.68 0.74 6.93
C ASP A 234 -2.55 -0.32 6.26
N GLU A 235 -3.63 0.08 5.56
CA GLU A 235 -4.56 -0.85 4.90
C GLU A 235 -3.87 -1.63 3.78
N LEU A 236 -3.01 -0.98 3.01
CA LEU A 236 -2.29 -1.60 1.90
C LEU A 236 -1.27 -2.65 2.37
N SER A 237 -0.60 -2.41 3.50
CA SER A 237 0.32 -3.38 4.09
C SER A 237 -0.42 -4.63 4.55
N LEU A 238 -1.63 -4.47 5.10
CA LEU A 238 -2.47 -5.59 5.52
C LEU A 238 -2.99 -6.39 4.31
N THR A 239 -3.42 -5.73 3.23
CA THR A 239 -3.88 -6.40 2.02
C THR A 239 -2.74 -7.16 1.34
N ALA A 240 -1.53 -6.59 1.30
CA ALA A 240 -0.34 -7.30 0.81
C ALA A 240 -0.01 -8.52 1.68
N TYR A 241 -0.17 -8.42 3.01
CA TYR A 241 -0.02 -9.55 3.92
C TYR A 241 -1.08 -10.64 3.68
N ALA A 242 -2.33 -10.25 3.43
CA ALA A 242 -3.41 -11.17 3.10
C ALA A 242 -3.17 -11.87 1.74
N ALA A 243 -2.66 -11.14 0.73
CA ALA A 243 -2.26 -11.72 -0.55
C ALA A 243 -1.15 -12.77 -0.38
N ALA A 244 -0.13 -12.45 0.43
CA ALA A 244 0.93 -13.40 0.77
C ALA A 244 0.38 -14.64 1.50
N GLY A 245 -0.58 -14.47 2.42
CA GLY A 245 -1.28 -15.55 3.10
C GLY A 245 -2.07 -16.44 2.15
N ALA A 246 -2.76 -15.84 1.18
CA ALA A 246 -3.46 -16.56 0.13
C ALA A 246 -2.49 -17.38 -0.75
N MET A 247 -1.33 -16.82 -1.11
CA MET A 247 -0.29 -17.56 -1.83
C MET A 247 0.20 -18.77 -1.01
N LEU A 248 0.49 -18.60 0.28
CA LEU A 248 0.93 -19.69 1.13
C LEU A 248 -0.14 -20.77 1.33
N SER A 249 -1.42 -20.43 1.26
CA SER A 249 -2.51 -21.40 1.40
C SER A 249 -2.49 -22.47 0.30
N VAL A 250 -1.97 -22.13 -0.88
CA VAL A 250 -1.80 -23.08 -1.99
C VAL A 250 -0.74 -24.14 -1.66
N PHE A 251 0.26 -23.77 -0.85
CA PHE A 251 1.34 -24.67 -0.39
C PHE A 251 1.08 -25.24 1.01
N ALA A 252 -0.17 -25.18 1.49
CA ALA A 252 -0.49 -25.49 2.90
C ALA A 252 -0.15 -26.94 3.29
N GLU A 253 -0.32 -27.90 2.39
CA GLU A 253 -0.02 -29.31 2.69
C GLU A 253 1.48 -29.56 2.73
N GLU A 254 2.26 -28.93 1.85
CA GLU A 254 3.73 -28.98 1.88
C GLU A 254 4.26 -28.32 3.15
N VAL A 255 3.74 -27.14 3.54
CA VAL A 255 4.10 -26.46 4.78
C VAL A 255 3.80 -27.32 6.01
N LYS A 256 2.62 -27.93 6.07
CA LYS A 256 2.25 -28.86 7.17
C LYS A 256 3.16 -30.10 7.20
N GLY A 257 3.48 -30.65 6.04
CA GLY A 257 4.38 -31.77 5.89
C GLY A 257 5.78 -31.45 6.41
N ALA A 258 6.32 -30.30 6.01
CA ALA A 258 7.62 -29.81 6.46
C ALA A 258 7.65 -29.54 7.97
N ALA A 259 6.61 -28.90 8.51
CA ALA A 259 6.50 -28.64 9.97
C ALA A 259 6.51 -29.92 10.79
N LYS A 260 5.77 -30.96 10.37
CA LYS A 260 5.78 -32.28 11.01
C LYS A 260 7.16 -32.94 10.96
N LYS A 261 7.86 -32.83 9.83
CA LYS A 261 9.23 -33.35 9.68
C LYS A 261 10.20 -32.63 10.61
N THR A 262 10.13 -31.30 10.66
CA THR A 262 10.97 -30.48 11.55
C THR A 262 10.75 -30.83 13.01
N GLU A 263 9.51 -30.99 13.44
CA GLU A 263 9.17 -31.36 14.81
C GLU A 263 9.75 -32.76 15.18
N LYS A 264 9.66 -33.72 14.26
CA LYS A 264 10.22 -35.03 14.41
C LYS A 264 11.76 -34.99 14.61
N ILE A 265 12.44 -34.20 13.77
CA ILE A 265 13.88 -33.97 13.86
C ILE A 265 14.23 -33.35 15.21
N ARG A 266 13.53 -32.32 15.65
CA ARG A 266 13.74 -31.66 16.95
C ARG A 266 13.61 -32.65 18.09
N GLN A 267 12.55 -33.43 18.11
CA GLN A 267 12.35 -34.45 19.17
C GLN A 267 13.45 -35.52 19.19
N GLU A 268 13.99 -35.86 18.04
CA GLU A 268 15.08 -36.85 17.98
C GLU A 268 16.41 -36.27 18.48
N TYR A 269 16.75 -35.06 18.15
CA TYR A 269 18.05 -34.45 18.49
C TYR A 269 18.04 -33.83 19.90
N GLU A 270 16.96 -33.16 20.33
CA GLU A 270 16.88 -32.59 21.69
C GLU A 270 16.83 -33.67 22.78
N LYS A 271 16.30 -34.86 22.49
CA LYS A 271 16.37 -35.99 23.46
C LYS A 271 17.79 -36.55 23.67
N ASN A 272 18.68 -36.33 22.74
CA ASN A 272 20.05 -36.79 22.80
C ASN A 272 21.00 -35.82 23.52
N ASP A 273 20.65 -34.53 23.61
CA ASP A 273 21.43 -33.51 24.33
C ASP A 273 21.28 -33.58 25.87
N HIS A 274 20.32 -34.36 26.39
CA HIS A 274 20.09 -34.56 27.80
C HIS A 274 20.65 -35.92 28.33
N ARG A 275 21.46 -36.59 27.53
CA ARG A 275 22.24 -37.78 27.93
C ARG A 275 23.73 -37.52 27.94
#